data_8502e44ca87a0c1a7629fb0d20fb48ff
#
_entry.id   8502e44ca87a0c1a7629fb0d20fb48ff
#
_cell.length_a   1.000
_cell.length_b   1.000
_cell.length_c   1.000
_cell.angle_alpha   90.00
_cell.angle_beta   90.00
_cell.angle_gamma   90.00
#
_symmetry.space_group_name_H-M   'P 1'
#
loop_
_entity.id
_entity.type
_entity.pdbx_description
1 polymer ?
#
loop_
_entity_poly.entity_id
_entity_poly.type
_entity_poly.pdbx_seq_one_letter_code
_entity_poly.pdbx_strand_id
1 'polypeptide(L)'
;MDVLHVHFGFDQTPPEVLREVAALLAGRRIPLVVTVHDLENPHFADSTEHRERLRVLVGAASAVVTLTPGAAREVERLWGRSCVVLPHPHVLPIETIGAAREPRASPVVAIHAKALRANIDPWPVLEALLPQSGTWRLRLDADEQALGAPQSADHVAARLERYRVAGVDVRVHPRFSDDALRQYLSEVDVLVLPYRFGTHSGWVEACYDAGVCAVVPDCGHFAEQQAFPVYRYGRDGLDADSLRRAVTVAVAGDRPAGGLVQSQRREQRQWIRDQMTGIYRQALGTSWDGGVASGYGCRHGERLPD
;
A
#
# COMPACT_ATOMS: atom_id res chain seq x y z
N MET A 1 20.55 3.09 -23.98
CA MET A 1 19.72 3.31 -22.78
C MET A 1 19.91 4.77 -22.40
N ASP A 2 18.84 5.54 -22.39
CA ASP A 2 18.88 6.99 -22.21
C ASP A 2 18.62 7.42 -20.76
N VAL A 3 17.80 6.65 -20.03
CA VAL A 3 17.47 6.83 -18.61
C VAL A 3 17.41 5.46 -17.95
N LEU A 4 17.91 5.33 -16.73
CA LEU A 4 17.60 4.19 -15.86
C LEU A 4 16.60 4.64 -14.80
N HIS A 5 15.45 3.95 -14.70
CA HIS A 5 14.49 4.17 -13.63
C HIS A 5 14.41 2.93 -12.73
N VAL A 6 14.74 3.12 -11.45
CA VAL A 6 14.71 2.06 -10.45
C VAL A 6 13.47 2.20 -9.59
N HIS A 7 12.66 1.14 -9.54
CA HIS A 7 11.49 1.01 -8.66
C HIS A 7 11.72 -0.02 -7.56
N PHE A 8 12.21 -1.20 -7.94
CA PHE A 8 12.41 -2.38 -7.11
C PHE A 8 13.62 -3.18 -7.61
N GLY A 9 13.89 -4.32 -7.00
CA GLY A 9 14.88 -5.29 -7.47
C GLY A 9 16.29 -5.07 -6.93
N PHE A 10 16.48 -4.15 -6.01
CA PHE A 10 17.78 -3.87 -5.38
C PHE A 10 17.92 -4.46 -3.97
N ASP A 11 16.90 -5.14 -3.45
CA ASP A 11 16.85 -5.62 -2.06
C ASP A 11 17.94 -6.63 -1.70
N GLN A 12 18.45 -7.37 -2.70
CA GLN A 12 19.53 -8.33 -2.53
C GLN A 12 20.89 -7.82 -3.05
N THR A 13 20.92 -6.59 -3.59
CA THR A 13 22.14 -6.01 -4.15
C THR A 13 22.96 -5.33 -3.05
N PRO A 14 24.23 -5.69 -2.85
CA PRO A 14 25.08 -5.02 -1.88
C PRO A 14 25.22 -3.52 -2.17
N PRO A 15 25.27 -2.64 -1.15
CA PRO A 15 25.41 -1.20 -1.35
C PRO A 15 26.65 -0.78 -2.18
N GLU A 16 27.76 -1.51 -2.08
CA GLU A 16 28.96 -1.28 -2.87
C GLU A 16 28.71 -1.49 -4.36
N VAL A 17 27.97 -2.54 -4.74
CA VAL A 17 27.60 -2.79 -6.14
C VAL A 17 26.68 -1.67 -6.66
N LEU A 18 25.75 -1.19 -5.84
CA LEU A 18 24.91 -0.04 -6.21
C LEU A 18 25.74 1.23 -6.42
N ARG A 19 26.81 1.45 -5.64
CA ARG A 19 27.75 2.57 -5.85
C ARG A 19 28.51 2.43 -7.17
N GLU A 20 28.95 1.22 -7.51
CA GLU A 20 29.61 0.94 -8.80
C GLU A 20 28.67 1.21 -9.98
N VAL A 21 27.42 0.74 -9.89
CA VAL A 21 26.38 1.02 -10.90
C VAL A 21 26.14 2.51 -11.03
N ALA A 22 26.00 3.24 -9.93
CA ALA A 22 25.81 4.69 -9.94
C ALA A 22 26.99 5.43 -10.58
N ALA A 23 28.22 5.03 -10.27
CA ALA A 23 29.42 5.59 -10.88
C ALA A 23 29.50 5.31 -12.40
N LEU A 24 29.15 4.09 -12.82
CA LEU A 24 29.07 3.72 -14.22
C LEU A 24 28.06 4.55 -15.00
N LEU A 25 26.85 4.76 -14.43
CA LEU A 25 25.80 5.59 -15.01
C LEU A 25 26.28 7.04 -15.16
N ALA A 26 26.90 7.59 -14.10
CA ALA A 26 27.46 8.95 -14.13
C ALA A 26 28.54 9.10 -15.19
N GLY A 27 29.50 8.16 -15.28
CA GLY A 27 30.55 8.15 -16.30
C GLY A 27 30.03 8.07 -17.74
N ARG A 28 28.87 7.45 -17.93
CA ARG A 28 28.18 7.36 -19.23
C ARG A 28 27.16 8.46 -19.46
N ARG A 29 27.00 9.37 -18.53
CA ARG A 29 25.98 10.45 -18.55
C ARG A 29 24.57 9.91 -18.73
N ILE A 30 24.26 8.75 -18.13
CA ILE A 30 22.93 8.17 -18.11
C ILE A 30 22.26 8.61 -16.80
N PRO A 31 21.18 9.41 -16.83
CA PRO A 31 20.50 9.84 -15.62
C PRO A 31 19.82 8.67 -14.93
N LEU A 32 19.87 8.68 -13.60
CA LEU A 32 19.17 7.75 -12.72
C LEU A 32 17.93 8.42 -12.16
N VAL A 33 16.78 7.81 -12.34
CA VAL A 33 15.53 8.15 -11.65
C VAL A 33 15.22 7.06 -10.64
N VAL A 34 14.79 7.42 -9.43
CA VAL A 34 14.48 6.46 -8.38
C VAL A 34 13.08 6.73 -7.85
N THR A 35 12.21 5.70 -7.85
CA THR A 35 10.95 5.76 -7.11
C THR A 35 11.12 5.04 -5.78
N VAL A 36 10.99 5.78 -4.67
CA VAL A 36 11.03 5.23 -3.32
C VAL A 36 9.63 4.75 -2.96
N HIS A 37 9.40 3.44 -3.09
CA HIS A 37 8.16 2.79 -2.71
C HIS A 37 8.12 2.45 -1.22
N ASP A 38 9.23 1.96 -0.68
CA ASP A 38 9.35 1.53 0.70
C ASP A 38 10.55 2.20 1.37
N LEU A 39 10.32 2.89 2.47
CA LEU A 39 11.36 3.40 3.37
C LEU A 39 11.80 2.33 4.37
N GLU A 40 10.90 1.40 4.66
CA GLU A 40 11.14 0.20 5.42
C GLU A 40 10.72 -1.02 4.59
N ASN A 41 11.66 -1.94 4.35
CA ASN A 41 11.38 -3.12 3.55
C ASN A 41 10.43 -4.06 4.32
N PRO A 42 9.24 -4.38 3.77
CA PRO A 42 8.24 -5.19 4.46
C PRO A 42 8.66 -6.63 4.76
N HIS A 43 9.73 -7.10 4.13
CA HIS A 43 10.24 -8.46 4.31
C HIS A 43 11.19 -8.64 5.50
N PHE A 44 11.79 -7.56 5.98
CA PHE A 44 12.82 -7.59 7.03
C PHE A 44 12.40 -6.75 8.24
N ALA A 45 12.61 -7.29 9.43
CA ALA A 45 12.38 -6.58 10.68
C ALA A 45 13.37 -5.41 10.88
N ASP A 46 14.59 -5.57 10.38
CA ASP A 46 15.65 -4.55 10.37
C ASP A 46 15.74 -3.90 8.99
N SER A 47 15.57 -2.60 8.96
CA SER A 47 15.62 -1.79 7.73
C SER A 47 16.97 -1.12 7.49
N THR A 48 18.00 -1.39 8.29
CA THR A 48 19.29 -0.70 8.23
C THR A 48 19.94 -0.85 6.85
N GLU A 49 20.03 -2.07 6.36
CA GLU A 49 20.67 -2.36 5.07
C GLU A 49 19.84 -1.84 3.88
N HIS A 50 18.51 -1.92 3.98
CA HIS A 50 17.61 -1.34 2.98
C HIS A 50 17.76 0.18 2.90
N ARG A 51 17.83 0.87 4.04
CA ARG A 51 18.07 2.33 4.10
C ARG A 51 19.42 2.72 3.51
N GLU A 52 20.46 1.90 3.71
CA GLU A 52 21.76 2.14 3.11
C GLU A 52 21.73 2.00 1.58
N ARG A 53 21.02 1.00 1.05
CA ARG A 53 20.78 0.86 -0.39
C ARG A 53 20.03 2.07 -0.96
N LEU A 54 18.97 2.50 -0.30
CA LEU A 54 18.23 3.71 -0.69
C LEU A 54 19.09 4.95 -0.62
N ARG A 55 19.94 5.10 0.42
CA ARG A 55 20.86 6.23 0.54
C ARG A 55 21.78 6.35 -0.67
N VAL A 56 22.31 5.22 -1.15
CA VAL A 56 23.16 5.19 -2.35
C VAL A 56 22.37 5.59 -3.60
N LEU A 57 21.21 4.98 -3.83
CA LEU A 57 20.40 5.23 -5.01
C LEU A 57 19.84 6.66 -5.02
N VAL A 58 19.25 7.11 -3.94
CA VAL A 58 18.68 8.47 -3.78
C VAL A 58 19.77 9.52 -3.90
N GLY A 59 20.97 9.27 -3.33
CA GLY A 59 22.12 10.17 -3.43
C GLY A 59 22.60 10.35 -4.86
N ALA A 60 22.59 9.31 -5.67
CA ALA A 60 23.04 9.32 -7.08
C ALA A 60 21.93 9.75 -8.07
N ALA A 61 20.67 9.79 -7.66
CA ALA A 61 19.55 10.04 -8.55
C ALA A 61 19.53 11.48 -9.10
N SER A 62 19.24 11.63 -10.39
CA SER A 62 18.91 12.91 -11.03
C SER A 62 17.52 13.40 -10.59
N ALA A 63 16.58 12.47 -10.37
CA ALA A 63 15.27 12.76 -9.82
C ALA A 63 14.82 11.64 -8.89
N VAL A 64 14.14 12.02 -7.78
CA VAL A 64 13.56 11.10 -6.81
C VAL A 64 12.06 11.27 -6.81
N VAL A 65 11.34 10.17 -6.87
CA VAL A 65 9.86 10.10 -6.84
C VAL A 65 9.43 9.31 -5.60
N THR A 66 8.34 9.71 -4.98
CA THR A 66 7.66 8.90 -3.96
C THR A 66 6.14 9.08 -4.07
N LEU A 67 5.35 8.38 -3.25
CA LEU A 67 3.92 8.25 -3.51
C LEU A 67 3.05 9.12 -2.59
N THR A 68 3.62 9.65 -1.49
CA THR A 68 2.89 10.50 -0.54
C THR A 68 3.76 11.67 -0.05
N PRO A 69 3.13 12.77 0.37
CA PRO A 69 3.85 13.91 0.94
C PRO A 69 4.65 13.56 2.20
N GLY A 70 4.13 12.66 3.05
CA GLY A 70 4.84 12.21 4.26
C GLY A 70 6.11 11.44 3.93
N ALA A 71 6.06 10.53 2.96
CA ALA A 71 7.24 9.81 2.51
C ALA A 71 8.28 10.77 1.88
N ALA A 72 7.84 11.80 1.16
CA ALA A 72 8.74 12.82 0.62
C ALA A 72 9.47 13.59 1.73
N ARG A 73 8.75 14.03 2.77
CA ARG A 73 9.36 14.68 3.95
C ARG A 73 10.36 13.75 4.65
N GLU A 74 10.08 12.45 4.70
CA GLU A 74 10.98 11.50 5.33
C GLU A 74 12.25 11.26 4.49
N VAL A 75 12.15 11.17 3.17
CA VAL A 75 13.31 11.14 2.26
C VAL A 75 14.18 12.38 2.43
N GLU A 76 13.57 13.56 2.50
CA GLU A 76 14.30 14.82 2.71
C GLU A 76 14.99 14.83 4.07
N ARG A 77 14.31 14.42 5.14
CA ARG A 77 14.88 14.31 6.49
C ARG A 77 16.05 13.32 6.57
N LEU A 78 15.94 12.17 5.90
CA LEU A 78 16.94 11.09 5.96
C LEU A 78 18.17 11.38 5.08
N TRP A 79 17.96 11.96 3.91
CA TRP A 79 19.01 12.03 2.87
C TRP A 79 19.18 13.43 2.25
N GLY A 80 18.43 14.44 2.69
CA GLY A 80 18.52 15.82 2.20
C GLY A 80 18.10 15.97 0.74
N ARG A 81 17.24 15.08 0.22
CA ARG A 81 16.80 15.06 -1.17
C ARG A 81 15.30 15.34 -1.27
N SER A 82 14.96 16.34 -2.06
CA SER A 82 13.56 16.59 -2.41
C SER A 82 13.02 15.53 -3.36
N CYS A 83 11.73 15.22 -3.23
CA CYS A 83 11.02 14.25 -4.06
C CYS A 83 9.90 14.90 -4.84
N VAL A 84 9.66 14.41 -6.05
CA VAL A 84 8.37 14.60 -6.74
C VAL A 84 7.37 13.59 -6.16
N VAL A 85 6.22 14.07 -5.70
CA VAL A 85 5.16 13.20 -5.18
C VAL A 85 4.20 12.85 -6.31
N LEU A 86 4.17 11.57 -6.68
CA LEU A 86 3.20 11.02 -7.62
C LEU A 86 2.35 9.98 -6.88
N PRO A 87 1.02 10.16 -6.78
CA PRO A 87 0.18 9.23 -6.04
C PRO A 87 0.28 7.82 -6.62
N HIS A 88 0.06 6.84 -5.77
CA HIS A 88 0.04 5.44 -6.22
C HIS A 88 -1.01 5.25 -7.32
N PRO A 89 -0.68 4.63 -8.45
CA PRO A 89 -1.63 4.40 -9.52
C PRO A 89 -2.73 3.39 -9.10
N HIS A 90 -3.81 3.36 -9.87
CA HIS A 90 -4.84 2.33 -9.69
C HIS A 90 -4.25 0.91 -9.81
N VAL A 91 -4.83 -0.03 -9.06
CA VAL A 91 -4.42 -1.44 -9.04
C VAL A 91 -5.33 -2.29 -9.92
N LEU A 92 -6.63 -2.04 -9.87
CA LEU A 92 -7.58 -2.77 -10.71
C LEU A 92 -7.61 -2.20 -12.13
N PRO A 93 -7.94 -3.02 -13.16
CA PRO A 93 -8.19 -2.51 -14.50
C PRO A 93 -9.26 -1.42 -14.49
N ILE A 94 -9.01 -0.31 -15.18
CA ILE A 94 -9.91 0.87 -15.17
C ILE A 94 -11.36 0.50 -15.52
N GLU A 95 -11.54 -0.47 -16.41
CA GLU A 95 -12.84 -0.94 -16.89
C GLU A 95 -13.67 -1.60 -15.78
N THR A 96 -12.99 -2.10 -14.74
CA THR A 96 -13.63 -2.80 -13.61
C THR A 96 -13.79 -1.92 -12.37
N ILE A 97 -13.17 -0.74 -12.36
CA ILE A 97 -13.26 0.19 -11.23
C ILE A 97 -14.68 0.73 -11.10
N GLY A 98 -15.19 0.70 -9.89
CA GLY A 98 -16.53 1.20 -9.59
C GLY A 98 -17.66 0.29 -10.05
N ALA A 99 -17.39 -0.99 -10.28
CA ALA A 99 -18.43 -1.99 -10.54
C ALA A 99 -19.46 -2.01 -9.40
N ALA A 100 -20.72 -2.21 -9.75
CA ALA A 100 -21.80 -2.32 -8.77
C ALA A 100 -21.53 -3.48 -7.81
N ARG A 101 -21.85 -3.25 -6.54
CA ARG A 101 -21.72 -4.25 -5.47
C ARG A 101 -23.11 -4.65 -4.98
N GLU A 102 -23.31 -5.95 -4.81
CA GLU A 102 -24.56 -6.45 -4.25
C GLU A 102 -24.64 -6.14 -2.75
N PRO A 103 -25.77 -5.55 -2.29
CA PRO A 103 -26.00 -5.35 -0.87
C PRO A 103 -25.99 -6.67 -0.09
N ARG A 104 -25.41 -6.65 1.11
CA ARG A 104 -25.39 -7.82 1.99
C ARG A 104 -26.18 -7.57 3.26
N ALA A 105 -26.87 -8.59 3.73
CA ALA A 105 -27.61 -8.54 4.98
C ALA A 105 -26.68 -8.35 6.22
N SER A 106 -25.44 -8.84 6.11
CA SER A 106 -24.40 -8.66 7.15
C SER A 106 -23.09 -8.29 6.46
N PRO A 107 -22.46 -7.16 6.82
CA PRO A 107 -21.17 -6.76 6.28
C PRO A 107 -20.07 -7.80 6.53
N VAL A 108 -19.13 -7.91 5.61
CA VAL A 108 -17.94 -8.74 5.74
C VAL A 108 -16.74 -7.86 6.09
N VAL A 109 -16.23 -8.03 7.30
CA VAL A 109 -14.97 -7.43 7.75
C VAL A 109 -13.87 -8.48 7.57
N ALA A 110 -12.97 -8.24 6.63
CA ALA A 110 -11.88 -9.16 6.29
C ALA A 110 -10.53 -8.66 6.79
N ILE A 111 -9.65 -9.60 7.08
CA ILE A 111 -8.22 -9.39 7.33
C ILE A 111 -7.48 -10.25 6.31
N HIS A 112 -6.55 -9.67 5.56
CA HIS A 112 -5.78 -10.42 4.59
C HIS A 112 -4.33 -10.59 5.03
N ALA A 113 -3.96 -11.84 5.33
CA ALA A 113 -2.60 -12.26 5.64
C ALA A 113 -1.95 -12.83 4.37
N LYS A 114 -1.50 -11.98 3.45
CA LYS A 114 -0.91 -12.39 2.17
C LYS A 114 0.26 -13.36 2.37
N ALA A 115 1.20 -12.99 3.20
CA ALA A 115 2.25 -13.84 3.75
C ALA A 115 2.52 -13.28 5.14
N LEU A 116 2.94 -14.09 6.09
CA LEU A 116 3.34 -13.59 7.41
C LEU A 116 4.73 -12.97 7.33
N ARG A 117 4.83 -11.88 6.55
CA ARG A 117 6.04 -11.07 6.44
C ARG A 117 6.31 -10.36 7.76
N ALA A 118 7.52 -9.85 7.93
CA ALA A 118 7.92 -9.15 9.15
C ALA A 118 7.01 -7.98 9.53
N ASN A 119 6.39 -7.33 8.54
CA ASN A 119 5.48 -6.21 8.75
C ASN A 119 4.01 -6.60 8.96
N ILE A 120 3.62 -7.87 8.73
CA ILE A 120 2.22 -8.33 8.83
C ILE A 120 2.03 -9.16 10.08
N ASP A 121 1.16 -8.71 10.98
CA ASP A 121 0.74 -9.48 12.14
C ASP A 121 -0.78 -9.39 12.33
N PRO A 122 -1.54 -10.36 11.79
CA PRO A 122 -3.00 -10.35 11.84
C PRO A 122 -3.56 -10.78 13.20
N TRP A 123 -2.74 -11.42 14.05
CA TRP A 123 -3.25 -12.10 15.23
C TRP A 123 -3.83 -11.17 16.29
N PRO A 124 -3.15 -10.08 16.70
CA PRO A 124 -3.75 -9.13 17.64
C PRO A 124 -5.01 -8.46 17.08
N VAL A 125 -5.06 -8.26 15.75
CA VAL A 125 -6.22 -7.66 15.06
C VAL A 125 -7.42 -8.60 15.13
N LEU A 126 -7.24 -9.90 14.88
CA LEU A 126 -8.29 -10.91 15.02
C LEU A 126 -8.81 -10.99 16.45
N GLU A 127 -7.91 -11.10 17.44
CA GLU A 127 -8.30 -11.17 18.87
C GLU A 127 -9.10 -9.93 19.29
N ALA A 128 -8.75 -8.75 18.79
CA ALA A 128 -9.46 -7.52 19.11
C ALA A 128 -10.86 -7.44 18.48
N LEU A 129 -11.11 -8.09 17.33
CA LEU A 129 -12.37 -8.03 16.60
C LEU A 129 -13.31 -9.21 16.91
N LEU A 130 -12.81 -10.34 17.44
CA LEU A 130 -13.62 -11.50 17.80
C LEU A 130 -14.85 -11.16 18.65
N PRO A 131 -14.76 -10.31 19.70
CA PRO A 131 -15.91 -9.97 20.53
C PRO A 131 -17.06 -9.27 19.80
N GLN A 132 -16.81 -8.72 18.61
CA GLN A 132 -17.77 -7.98 17.80
C GLN A 132 -18.28 -8.78 16.59
N SER A 133 -17.85 -10.01 16.43
CA SER A 133 -18.21 -10.88 15.29
C SER A 133 -19.71 -11.19 15.15
N GLY A 134 -20.55 -10.78 16.11
CA GLY A 134 -22.01 -10.87 16.00
C GLY A 134 -22.66 -9.74 15.17
N THR A 135 -21.96 -8.62 14.96
CA THR A 135 -22.48 -7.45 14.23
C THR A 135 -22.12 -7.45 12.75
N TRP A 136 -21.07 -8.18 12.38
CA TRP A 136 -20.61 -8.46 11.03
C TRP A 136 -20.00 -9.85 10.94
N ARG A 137 -19.73 -10.31 9.73
CA ARG A 137 -18.99 -11.56 9.53
C ARG A 137 -17.50 -11.27 9.53
N LEU A 138 -16.76 -11.84 10.48
CA LEU A 138 -15.30 -11.74 10.51
C LEU A 138 -14.70 -12.81 9.61
N ARG A 139 -13.83 -12.39 8.69
CA ARG A 139 -13.14 -13.26 7.73
C ARG A 139 -11.63 -13.07 7.79
N LEU A 140 -10.90 -14.16 7.75
CA LEU A 140 -9.45 -14.17 7.57
C LEU A 140 -9.12 -14.88 6.27
N ASP A 141 -8.47 -14.18 5.36
CA ASP A 141 -7.91 -14.74 4.14
C ASP A 141 -6.40 -14.84 4.27
N ALA A 142 -5.86 -16.04 4.12
CA ALA A 142 -4.45 -16.33 4.18
C ALA A 142 -3.96 -16.92 2.83
N ASP A 143 -2.88 -16.33 2.29
CA ASP A 143 -2.16 -16.97 1.18
C ASP A 143 -1.49 -18.25 1.69
N GLU A 144 -1.44 -19.29 0.85
CA GLU A 144 -0.73 -20.53 1.17
C GLU A 144 0.72 -20.29 1.63
N GLN A 145 1.37 -19.23 1.15
CA GLN A 145 2.67 -18.80 1.62
C GLN A 145 2.68 -18.37 3.10
N ALA A 146 1.52 -17.99 3.66
CA ALA A 146 1.40 -17.65 5.08
C ALA A 146 1.56 -18.90 5.98
N LEU A 147 1.38 -20.10 5.45
CA LEU A 147 1.65 -21.35 6.17
C LEU A 147 3.14 -21.51 6.45
N GLY A 148 4.01 -20.81 5.70
CA GLY A 148 5.44 -20.74 5.96
C GLY A 148 6.20 -22.03 5.60
N ALA A 149 7.42 -22.17 6.16
CA ALA A 149 8.20 -23.38 6.03
C ALA A 149 7.52 -24.55 6.76
N PRO A 150 7.75 -25.81 6.34
CA PRO A 150 7.13 -26.99 6.96
C PRO A 150 7.20 -27.03 8.49
N GLN A 151 8.28 -26.51 9.08
CA GLN A 151 8.49 -26.51 10.52
C GLN A 151 7.56 -25.53 11.28
N SER A 152 7.04 -24.50 10.61
CA SER A 152 6.11 -23.50 11.19
C SER A 152 4.68 -23.69 10.73
N ALA A 153 4.45 -24.50 9.70
CA ALA A 153 3.13 -24.71 9.10
C ALA A 153 2.11 -25.26 10.11
N ASP A 154 2.51 -26.21 10.96
CA ASP A 154 1.63 -26.82 11.95
C ASP A 154 1.14 -25.78 12.99
N HIS A 155 2.01 -24.88 13.42
CA HIS A 155 1.63 -23.82 14.37
C HIS A 155 0.64 -22.82 13.75
N VAL A 156 0.86 -22.45 12.49
CA VAL A 156 -0.05 -21.55 11.76
C VAL A 156 -1.37 -22.26 11.51
N ALA A 157 -1.36 -23.52 11.05
CA ALA A 157 -2.54 -24.32 10.79
C ALA A 157 -3.40 -24.49 12.06
N ALA A 158 -2.79 -24.86 13.19
CA ALA A 158 -3.48 -24.97 14.47
C ALA A 158 -4.10 -23.65 14.92
N ARG A 159 -3.42 -22.53 14.65
CA ARG A 159 -3.94 -21.20 14.96
C ARG A 159 -5.13 -20.82 14.08
N LEU A 160 -5.07 -21.12 12.79
CA LEU A 160 -6.19 -20.94 11.87
C LEU A 160 -7.41 -21.76 12.28
N GLU A 161 -7.20 -23.02 12.70
CA GLU A 161 -8.27 -23.89 13.16
C GLU A 161 -8.95 -23.33 14.44
N ARG A 162 -8.16 -22.81 15.38
CA ARG A 162 -8.71 -22.14 16.57
C ARG A 162 -9.67 -21.00 16.19
N TYR A 163 -9.33 -20.20 15.17
CA TYR A 163 -10.22 -19.12 14.72
C TYR A 163 -11.47 -19.65 14.00
N ARG A 164 -11.38 -20.75 13.24
CA ARG A 164 -12.56 -21.41 12.67
C ARG A 164 -13.53 -21.86 13.73
N VAL A 165 -13.03 -22.51 14.78
CA VAL A 165 -13.83 -22.93 15.94
C VAL A 165 -14.45 -21.72 16.65
N ALA A 166 -13.77 -20.58 16.67
CA ALA A 166 -14.29 -19.32 17.23
C ALA A 166 -15.27 -18.59 16.30
N GLY A 167 -15.64 -19.16 15.13
CA GLY A 167 -16.64 -18.61 14.22
C GLY A 167 -16.10 -17.64 13.15
N VAL A 168 -14.78 -17.55 12.98
CA VAL A 168 -14.17 -16.77 11.89
C VAL A 168 -14.25 -17.57 10.59
N ASP A 169 -14.66 -16.94 9.49
CA ASP A 169 -14.59 -17.52 8.14
C ASP A 169 -13.10 -17.50 7.67
N VAL A 170 -12.38 -18.59 7.93
CA VAL A 170 -10.95 -18.71 7.60
C VAL A 170 -10.79 -19.39 6.26
N ARG A 171 -10.20 -18.69 5.31
CA ARG A 171 -9.92 -19.17 3.97
C ARG A 171 -8.42 -19.16 3.71
N VAL A 172 -7.91 -20.28 3.17
CA VAL A 172 -6.54 -20.40 2.67
C VAL A 172 -6.63 -20.56 1.16
N HIS A 173 -5.85 -19.79 0.44
CA HIS A 173 -5.92 -19.75 -1.02
C HIS A 173 -4.53 -19.53 -1.64
N PRO A 174 -4.30 -19.95 -2.89
CA PRO A 174 -3.11 -19.59 -3.61
C PRO A 174 -3.04 -18.06 -3.84
N ARG A 175 -1.89 -17.58 -4.25
CA ARG A 175 -1.75 -16.17 -4.63
C ARG A 175 -2.84 -15.78 -5.63
N PHE A 176 -3.54 -14.67 -5.36
CA PHE A 176 -4.58 -14.18 -6.24
C PHE A 176 -4.06 -13.86 -7.64
N SER A 177 -4.76 -14.38 -8.66
CA SER A 177 -4.76 -13.79 -10.00
C SER A 177 -5.53 -12.46 -9.98
N ASP A 178 -5.45 -11.67 -11.05
CA ASP A 178 -6.21 -10.42 -11.14
C ASP A 178 -7.71 -10.65 -11.03
N ASP A 179 -8.24 -11.74 -11.64
CA ASP A 179 -9.64 -12.11 -11.53
C ASP A 179 -10.03 -12.53 -10.11
N ALA A 180 -9.22 -13.37 -9.48
CA ALA A 180 -9.44 -13.81 -8.10
C ALA A 180 -9.38 -12.64 -7.11
N LEU A 181 -8.48 -11.66 -7.34
CA LEU A 181 -8.40 -10.44 -6.54
C LEU A 181 -9.71 -9.62 -6.65
N ARG A 182 -10.22 -9.43 -7.87
CA ARG A 182 -11.50 -8.74 -8.09
C ARG A 182 -12.66 -9.45 -7.41
N GLN A 183 -12.73 -10.79 -7.55
CA GLN A 183 -13.75 -11.59 -6.88
C GLN A 183 -13.65 -11.44 -5.37
N TYR A 184 -12.46 -11.60 -4.80
CA TYR A 184 -12.21 -11.40 -3.36
C TYR A 184 -12.70 -10.03 -2.88
N LEU A 185 -12.28 -8.95 -3.54
CA LEU A 185 -12.70 -7.60 -3.17
C LEU A 185 -14.21 -7.38 -3.34
N SER A 186 -14.85 -8.07 -4.28
CA SER A 186 -16.31 -7.99 -4.41
C SER A 186 -17.06 -8.64 -3.24
N GLU A 187 -16.44 -9.57 -2.53
CA GLU A 187 -17.02 -10.29 -1.38
C GLU A 187 -16.77 -9.59 -0.04
N VAL A 188 -15.89 -8.59 0.03
CA VAL A 188 -15.46 -7.92 1.26
C VAL A 188 -16.01 -6.51 1.34
N ASP A 189 -16.55 -6.10 2.47
CA ASP A 189 -17.06 -4.75 2.69
C ASP A 189 -16.03 -3.85 3.36
N VAL A 190 -15.31 -4.36 4.34
CA VAL A 190 -14.23 -3.68 5.04
C VAL A 190 -13.00 -4.57 5.03
N LEU A 191 -11.84 -4.02 4.66
CA LEU A 191 -10.55 -4.72 4.72
C LEU A 191 -9.64 -4.07 5.75
N VAL A 192 -9.33 -4.79 6.82
CA VAL A 192 -8.36 -4.33 7.82
C VAL A 192 -6.95 -4.74 7.40
N LEU A 193 -6.04 -3.78 7.29
CA LEU A 193 -4.65 -4.01 6.92
C LEU A 193 -3.80 -4.17 8.19
N PRO A 194 -3.29 -5.39 8.51
CA PRO A 194 -2.65 -5.70 9.77
C PRO A 194 -1.13 -5.39 9.74
N TYR A 195 -0.75 -4.16 9.32
CA TYR A 195 0.65 -3.79 9.21
C TYR A 195 1.18 -3.16 10.49
N ARG A 196 2.38 -3.56 10.89
CA ARG A 196 3.12 -3.01 12.03
C ARG A 196 4.15 -1.96 11.63
N PHE A 197 4.52 -1.92 10.38
CA PHE A 197 5.36 -0.93 9.73
C PHE A 197 5.22 -1.02 8.21
N GLY A 198 5.69 -0.03 7.49
CA GLY A 198 5.67 0.06 6.04
C GLY A 198 5.61 1.50 5.58
N THR A 199 5.53 1.72 4.28
CA THR A 199 5.45 3.06 3.71
C THR A 199 4.15 3.26 2.95
N HIS A 200 3.91 2.46 1.92
CA HIS A 200 2.73 2.49 1.07
C HIS A 200 2.17 1.07 0.88
N SER A 201 0.93 0.98 0.40
CA SER A 201 0.32 -0.33 0.12
C SER A 201 -0.59 -0.29 -1.10
N GLY A 202 -0.34 -1.17 -2.05
CA GLY A 202 -1.25 -1.42 -3.17
C GLY A 202 -2.63 -1.92 -2.73
N TRP A 203 -2.77 -2.49 -1.53
CA TRP A 203 -4.07 -2.88 -0.97
C TRP A 203 -4.96 -1.69 -0.64
N VAL A 204 -4.39 -0.56 -0.23
CA VAL A 204 -5.13 0.70 -0.02
C VAL A 204 -5.79 1.12 -1.33
N GLU A 205 -5.03 1.10 -2.43
CA GLU A 205 -5.53 1.48 -3.74
C GLU A 205 -6.50 0.45 -4.32
N ALA A 206 -6.23 -0.84 -4.16
CA ALA A 206 -7.13 -1.91 -4.60
C ALA A 206 -8.50 -1.83 -3.90
N CYS A 207 -8.51 -1.51 -2.60
CA CYS A 207 -9.74 -1.27 -1.86
C CYS A 207 -10.49 -0.06 -2.40
N TYR A 208 -9.80 1.06 -2.62
CA TYR A 208 -10.41 2.25 -3.19
C TYR A 208 -11.01 1.99 -4.58
N ASP A 209 -10.26 1.31 -5.45
CA ASP A 209 -10.69 0.95 -6.80
C ASP A 209 -11.95 0.06 -6.79
N ALA A 210 -12.04 -0.86 -5.82
CA ALA A 210 -13.15 -1.83 -5.69
C ALA A 210 -14.35 -1.30 -4.87
N GLY A 211 -14.27 -0.08 -4.31
CA GLY A 211 -15.29 0.43 -3.39
C GLY A 211 -15.36 -0.34 -2.06
N VAL A 212 -14.24 -0.90 -1.61
CA VAL A 212 -14.05 -1.51 -0.28
C VAL A 212 -13.51 -0.44 0.65
N CYS A 213 -14.01 -0.36 1.87
CA CYS A 213 -13.42 0.52 2.87
C CYS A 213 -12.22 -0.16 3.52
N ALA A 214 -11.00 0.36 3.30
CA ALA A 214 -9.86 -0.11 4.05
C ALA A 214 -9.83 0.51 5.44
N VAL A 215 -9.37 -0.25 6.44
CA VAL A 215 -9.00 0.27 7.76
C VAL A 215 -7.49 0.14 7.88
N VAL A 216 -6.82 1.27 7.97
CA VAL A 216 -5.36 1.35 7.85
C VAL A 216 -4.70 1.69 9.18
N PRO A 217 -3.51 1.14 9.48
CA PRO A 217 -2.78 1.53 10.68
C PRO A 217 -2.18 2.94 10.55
N ASP A 218 -1.90 3.57 11.67
CA ASP A 218 -1.29 4.90 11.76
C ASP A 218 0.23 4.89 11.52
N CYS A 219 0.85 3.72 11.41
CA CYS A 219 2.24 3.60 10.97
C CYS A 219 2.37 3.82 9.46
N GLY A 220 3.54 4.26 9.01
CA GLY A 220 3.78 4.55 7.60
C GLY A 220 2.96 5.74 7.06
N HIS A 221 2.63 5.70 5.77
CA HIS A 221 1.91 6.77 5.08
C HIS A 221 0.63 6.27 4.38
N PHE A 222 0.03 5.19 4.88
CA PHE A 222 -1.16 4.57 4.28
C PHE A 222 -2.37 5.52 4.27
N ALA A 223 -2.55 6.31 5.35
CA ALA A 223 -3.63 7.29 5.47
C ALA A 223 -3.49 8.48 4.52
N GLU A 224 -2.29 8.73 4.00
CA GLU A 224 -2.06 9.78 3.00
C GLU A 224 -2.38 9.30 1.56
N GLN A 225 -2.52 7.97 1.33
CA GLN A 225 -2.89 7.42 0.03
C GLN A 225 -4.38 7.65 -0.26
N GLN A 226 -5.25 7.32 0.71
CA GLN A 226 -6.70 7.46 0.60
C GLN A 226 -7.29 7.84 1.97
N ALA A 227 -8.43 8.54 1.98
CA ALA A 227 -9.13 8.98 3.20
C ALA A 227 -9.90 7.82 3.85
N PHE A 228 -9.20 6.83 4.37
CA PHE A 228 -9.76 5.69 5.09
C PHE A 228 -9.68 5.85 6.61
N PRO A 229 -10.53 5.15 7.38
CA PRO A 229 -10.42 5.10 8.84
C PRO A 229 -9.07 4.59 9.29
N VAL A 230 -8.49 5.26 10.29
CA VAL A 230 -7.15 4.98 10.82
C VAL A 230 -7.26 4.39 12.23
N TYR A 231 -6.42 3.40 12.52
CA TYR A 231 -6.29 2.83 13.86
C TYR A 231 -4.83 2.77 14.31
N ARG A 232 -4.60 2.75 15.62
CA ARG A 232 -3.25 2.73 16.18
C ARG A 232 -2.69 1.32 16.21
N TYR A 233 -1.69 1.08 15.37
CA TYR A 233 -0.95 -0.18 15.31
C TYR A 233 0.45 0.05 14.77
N GLY A 234 1.44 -0.42 15.50
CA GLY A 234 2.83 -0.28 15.15
C GLY A 234 3.71 -1.35 15.78
N ARG A 235 5.01 -1.10 15.79
CA ARG A 235 5.98 -2.00 16.43
C ARG A 235 5.74 -2.15 17.93
N ASP A 236 5.16 -1.13 18.57
CA ASP A 236 4.87 -1.10 20.02
C ASP A 236 3.57 -1.81 20.39
N GLY A 237 2.81 -2.29 19.39
CA GLY A 237 1.58 -3.05 19.61
C GLY A 237 0.33 -2.40 19.04
N LEU A 238 -0.83 -2.99 19.38
CA LEU A 238 -2.16 -2.62 18.91
C LEU A 238 -2.96 -1.92 20.02
N ASP A 239 -3.56 -0.77 19.68
CA ASP A 239 -4.68 -0.22 20.44
C ASP A 239 -5.99 -0.84 19.92
N ALA A 240 -6.50 -1.84 20.65
CA ALA A 240 -7.68 -2.57 20.27
C ALA A 240 -8.94 -1.70 20.20
N ASP A 241 -9.07 -0.70 21.06
CA ASP A 241 -10.23 0.20 21.06
C ASP A 241 -10.21 1.16 19.89
N SER A 242 -9.02 1.64 19.51
CA SER A 242 -8.83 2.41 18.28
C SER A 242 -9.25 1.60 17.04
N LEU A 243 -8.84 0.33 16.96
CA LEU A 243 -9.23 -0.57 15.87
C LEU A 243 -10.76 -0.78 15.82
N ARG A 244 -11.40 -1.09 16.96
CA ARG A 244 -12.85 -1.30 17.01
C ARG A 244 -13.63 -0.07 16.54
N ARG A 245 -13.22 1.12 16.98
CA ARG A 245 -13.82 2.38 16.51
C ARG A 245 -13.65 2.57 15.01
N ALA A 246 -12.44 2.36 14.46
CA ALA A 246 -12.17 2.50 13.04
C ALA A 246 -13.00 1.53 12.19
N VAL A 247 -13.15 0.28 12.62
CA VAL A 247 -14.00 -0.72 11.94
C VAL A 247 -15.49 -0.32 12.03
N THR A 248 -15.95 0.17 13.16
CA THR A 248 -17.34 0.65 13.31
C THR A 248 -17.63 1.79 12.34
N VAL A 249 -16.72 2.76 12.21
CA VAL A 249 -16.84 3.86 11.23
C VAL A 249 -16.83 3.30 9.80
N ALA A 250 -15.95 2.36 9.49
CA ALA A 250 -15.84 1.77 8.16
C ALA A 250 -17.11 0.99 7.74
N VAL A 251 -17.74 0.29 8.69
CA VAL A 251 -18.97 -0.47 8.43
C VAL A 251 -20.18 0.45 8.23
N ALA A 252 -20.25 1.55 8.98
CA ALA A 252 -21.36 2.50 8.93
C ALA A 252 -21.20 3.56 7.82
N GLY A 253 -20.01 3.72 7.27
CA GLY A 253 -19.69 4.80 6.31
C GLY A 253 -20.24 4.56 4.91
N ASP A 254 -20.57 5.67 4.24
CA ASP A 254 -20.94 5.66 2.83
C ASP A 254 -19.73 5.37 1.93
N ARG A 255 -20.00 4.81 0.77
CA ARG A 255 -18.99 4.50 -0.24
C ARG A 255 -19.08 5.47 -1.40
N PRO A 256 -17.94 5.90 -1.98
CA PRO A 256 -17.95 6.74 -3.16
C PRO A 256 -18.72 6.07 -4.30
N ALA A 257 -19.47 6.87 -5.08
CA ALA A 257 -20.12 6.39 -6.28
C ALA A 257 -19.08 5.85 -7.27
N GLY A 258 -19.24 4.59 -7.71
CA GLY A 258 -18.25 3.88 -8.53
C GLY A 258 -17.85 4.60 -9.80
N GLY A 259 -18.80 5.24 -10.51
CA GLY A 259 -18.51 6.03 -11.70
C GLY A 259 -17.61 7.25 -11.44
N LEU A 260 -17.71 7.87 -10.26
CA LEU A 260 -16.83 8.96 -9.84
C LEU A 260 -15.39 8.46 -9.64
N VAL A 261 -15.23 7.33 -8.96
CA VAL A 261 -13.91 6.71 -8.73
C VAL A 261 -13.23 6.37 -10.05
N GLN A 262 -13.96 5.78 -11.00
CA GLN A 262 -13.41 5.44 -12.30
C GLN A 262 -12.93 6.68 -13.09
N SER A 263 -13.71 7.78 -13.09
CA SER A 263 -13.31 9.03 -13.72
C SER A 263 -12.05 9.61 -13.10
N GLN A 264 -12.01 9.69 -11.78
CA GLN A 264 -10.84 10.17 -11.04
C GLN A 264 -9.59 9.36 -11.35
N ARG A 265 -9.71 8.02 -11.45
CA ARG A 265 -8.57 7.15 -11.79
C ARG A 265 -8.07 7.35 -13.22
N ARG A 266 -8.95 7.61 -14.17
CA ARG A 266 -8.55 7.96 -15.55
C ARG A 266 -7.77 9.27 -15.61
N GLU A 267 -8.25 10.29 -14.93
CA GLU A 267 -7.59 11.59 -14.85
C GLU A 267 -6.24 11.48 -14.13
N GLN A 268 -6.19 10.78 -12.99
CA GLN A 268 -4.96 10.53 -12.23
C GLN A 268 -3.90 9.80 -13.07
N ARG A 269 -4.31 8.74 -13.81
CA ARG A 269 -3.41 8.00 -14.70
C ARG A 269 -2.80 8.88 -15.77
N GLN A 270 -3.62 9.73 -16.39
CA GLN A 270 -3.14 10.68 -17.39
C GLN A 270 -2.15 11.66 -16.78
N TRP A 271 -2.50 12.24 -15.65
CA TRP A 271 -1.65 13.19 -14.95
C TRP A 271 -0.30 12.58 -14.54
N ILE A 272 -0.30 11.37 -13.92
CA ILE A 272 0.93 10.65 -13.56
C ILE A 272 1.82 10.44 -14.80
N ARG A 273 1.24 10.03 -15.94
CA ARG A 273 1.97 9.83 -17.19
C ARG A 273 2.64 11.11 -17.65
N ASP A 274 1.93 12.22 -17.61
CA ASP A 274 2.43 13.50 -18.06
C ASP A 274 3.56 14.01 -17.15
N GLN A 275 3.39 13.87 -15.82
CA GLN A 275 4.43 14.21 -14.84
C GLN A 275 5.69 13.33 -15.03
N MET A 276 5.53 12.01 -15.17
CA MET A 276 6.65 11.10 -15.41
C MET A 276 7.40 11.44 -16.70
N THR A 277 6.68 11.80 -17.76
CA THR A 277 7.29 12.26 -19.02
C THR A 277 8.12 13.53 -18.80
N GLY A 278 7.63 14.47 -18.00
CA GLY A 278 8.35 15.68 -17.60
C GLY A 278 9.63 15.37 -16.82
N ILE A 279 9.54 14.46 -15.84
CA ILE A 279 10.70 14.03 -15.04
C ILE A 279 11.79 13.44 -15.94
N TYR A 280 11.44 12.57 -16.90
CA TYR A 280 12.42 11.99 -17.81
C TYR A 280 13.05 13.04 -18.72
N ARG A 281 12.27 13.97 -19.29
CA ARG A 281 12.78 15.06 -20.11
C ARG A 281 13.75 15.95 -19.33
N GLN A 282 13.37 16.33 -18.11
CA GLN A 282 14.25 17.11 -17.24
C GLN A 282 15.55 16.36 -16.91
N ALA A 283 15.47 15.06 -16.60
CA ALA A 283 16.63 14.23 -16.33
C ALA A 283 17.57 14.15 -17.54
N LEU A 284 17.03 14.13 -18.75
CA LEU A 284 17.78 14.14 -20.02
C LEU A 284 18.31 15.53 -20.42
N GLY A 285 18.01 16.59 -19.66
CA GLY A 285 18.42 17.96 -20.00
C GLY A 285 17.64 18.57 -21.18
N THR A 286 16.47 18.01 -21.54
CA THR A 286 15.58 18.57 -22.55
C THR A 286 14.58 19.52 -21.88
N SER A 287 14.31 20.69 -22.50
CA SER A 287 13.34 21.65 -21.95
C SER A 287 11.94 21.04 -21.86
N TRP A 288 11.29 21.27 -20.72
CA TRP A 288 9.89 20.93 -20.51
C TRP A 288 9.15 22.17 -20.00
N ASP A 289 8.19 22.66 -20.80
CA ASP A 289 7.43 23.88 -20.50
C ASP A 289 6.25 23.66 -19.54
N GLY A 290 5.98 22.40 -19.14
CA GLY A 290 4.97 22.04 -18.13
C GLY A 290 5.59 22.09 -16.74
N GLY A 291 5.23 23.07 -15.91
CA GLY A 291 5.65 23.14 -14.51
C GLY A 291 5.29 21.85 -13.77
N VAL A 292 6.19 21.36 -12.88
CA VAL A 292 5.85 20.31 -11.91
C VAL A 292 4.76 20.90 -11.02
N ALA A 293 3.51 20.51 -11.30
CA ALA A 293 2.38 21.00 -10.51
C ALA A 293 2.56 20.52 -9.06
N SER A 294 2.52 21.44 -8.12
CA SER A 294 2.49 21.15 -6.70
C SER A 294 1.24 20.31 -6.40
N GLY A 295 1.42 18.98 -6.25
CA GLY A 295 0.46 18.03 -5.74
C GLY A 295 -0.84 17.89 -6.54
N TYR A 296 -1.14 16.69 -6.97
CA TYR A 296 -2.52 16.28 -7.28
C TYR A 296 -3.28 16.32 -5.95
N GLY A 297 -3.95 17.43 -5.68
CA GLY A 297 -4.82 17.56 -4.52
C GLY A 297 -5.93 16.52 -4.68
N CYS A 298 -5.96 15.50 -3.83
CA CYS A 298 -7.20 14.78 -3.57
C CYS A 298 -8.25 15.86 -3.21
N ARG A 299 -9.14 16.16 -4.11
CA ARG A 299 -10.35 16.93 -3.77
C ARG A 299 -11.18 15.99 -2.88
N HIS A 300 -10.87 16.01 -1.60
CA HIS A 300 -11.75 15.45 -0.60
C HIS A 300 -13.06 16.19 -0.72
N GLY A 301 -14.15 15.43 -0.84
CA GLY A 301 -15.48 15.95 -1.04
C GLY A 301 -15.75 17.18 -0.18
N GLU A 302 -16.20 18.25 -0.84
CA GLU A 302 -16.78 19.41 -0.18
C GLU A 302 -17.84 18.88 0.80
N ARG A 303 -17.71 19.26 2.07
CA ARG A 303 -18.81 19.06 3.03
C ARG A 303 -20.02 19.73 2.44
N LEU A 304 -21.10 18.98 2.30
CA LEU A 304 -22.39 19.56 2.04
C LEU A 304 -22.68 20.57 3.17
N PRO A 305 -23.20 21.77 2.88
CA PRO A 305 -23.62 22.70 3.92
C PRO A 305 -24.78 22.10 4.71
N ASP A 306 -24.83 22.47 5.99
CA ASP A 306 -25.79 22.07 7.04
C ASP A 306 -27.25 22.08 6.59
#